data_6c581395832b1142dfe29bc325f8afe8
#
_entry.id   6c581395832b1142dfe29bc325f8afe8
#
_cell.length_a   1.000
_cell.length_b   1.000
_cell.length_c   1.000
_cell.angle_alpha   90.00
_cell.angle_beta   90.00
_cell.angle_gamma   90.00
#
_symmetry.space_group_name_H-M   'P 1'
#
loop_
_entity.id
_entity.type
_entity.pdbx_description
1 polymer ?
#
loop_
_entity_poly.entity_id
_entity_poly.type
_entity_poly.pdbx_seq_one_letter_code
_entity_poly.pdbx_strand_id
1 'polypeptide(L)'
;FRDIGNQHQPIIKDPTTIRDADYVFMESTYGDRSHGPRPDYVGELSRILQRTFDRGGNVVIPSFAVGRTQELLYFIREIKKEGLVTGHGNFPVYIDSPLAIEATRIFKDTDPDCFDEDTRALLAQGIDPIQFPGLQVSVTSDESRMINADRVPKVIISASGMCEAGRIRHHLKHNLWRPECTILFVGYQAVGTLGRTLIDGAVNVKLFGETIDVQAEICQLTGLSGHADREGLLAWVNAFSPKPKRVFVIHGEDEVENIFAQTLTEQGFTACAPYNGEQWAIGAEGAVCLQEGSRVRLEHKPSEGASRAATVFQRLVSAGKRLLRVIEHNEGGANKDLAKFADQINALCDKWDR
;
A
#
# COMPACT_ATOMS: atom_id res chain seq x y z
N PHE A 1 -17.51 -9.06 -2.61
CA PHE A 1 -16.04 -8.99 -2.68
C PHE A 1 -15.63 -7.55 -2.93
N ARG A 2 -14.63 -7.06 -2.21
CA ARG A 2 -14.18 -5.68 -2.37
C ARG A 2 -13.13 -5.61 -3.49
N ASP A 3 -11.99 -6.26 -3.30
CA ASP A 3 -10.89 -6.26 -4.25
C ASP A 3 -10.82 -7.63 -4.94
N ILE A 4 -10.93 -7.69 -6.25
CA ILE A 4 -10.89 -8.96 -7.02
C ILE A 4 -9.44 -9.39 -7.17
N GLY A 5 -8.56 -8.45 -7.49
CA GLY A 5 -7.15 -8.70 -7.71
C GLY A 5 -6.77 -8.85 -9.18
N ASN A 6 -5.51 -8.54 -9.48
CA ASN A 6 -4.97 -8.66 -10.82
C ASN A 6 -4.57 -10.12 -11.12
N GLN A 7 -4.55 -10.49 -12.39
CA GLN A 7 -4.12 -11.81 -12.85
C GLN A 7 -2.60 -11.90 -13.00
N HIS A 8 -2.07 -13.13 -12.92
CA HIS A 8 -0.65 -13.45 -13.14
C HIS A 8 0.30 -12.66 -12.25
N GLN A 9 -0.12 -12.31 -11.04
CA GLN A 9 0.77 -11.74 -10.02
C GLN A 9 1.71 -12.83 -9.51
N PRO A 10 3.01 -12.52 -9.28
CA PRO A 10 3.91 -13.51 -8.71
C PRO A 10 3.49 -13.87 -7.28
N ILE A 11 3.83 -15.05 -6.85
CA ILE A 11 3.64 -15.61 -5.51
C ILE A 11 2.22 -16.11 -5.28
N ILE A 12 1.20 -15.29 -5.48
CA ILE A 12 -0.20 -15.63 -5.18
C ILE A 12 -0.93 -16.14 -6.42
N LYS A 13 -1.82 -17.10 -6.22
CA LYS A 13 -2.66 -17.61 -7.31
C LYS A 13 -3.62 -16.54 -7.84
N ASP A 14 -4.02 -16.70 -9.09
CA ASP A 14 -5.00 -15.84 -9.73
C ASP A 14 -6.34 -15.80 -8.98
N PRO A 15 -7.11 -14.71 -9.12
CA PRO A 15 -8.42 -14.57 -8.51
C PRO A 15 -9.35 -15.74 -8.81
N THR A 16 -10.00 -16.27 -7.79
CA THR A 16 -10.95 -17.37 -7.94
C THR A 16 -12.21 -16.91 -8.66
N THR A 17 -12.60 -17.63 -9.70
CA THR A 17 -13.86 -17.41 -10.40
C THR A 17 -15.01 -17.92 -9.55
N ILE A 18 -16.01 -17.06 -9.29
CA ILE A 18 -17.26 -17.39 -8.62
C ILE A 18 -18.35 -17.44 -9.69
N ARG A 19 -19.19 -18.50 -9.66
CA ARG A 19 -20.17 -18.75 -10.71
C ARG A 19 -21.60 -18.48 -10.29
N ASP A 20 -21.87 -18.35 -9.00
CA ASP A 20 -23.22 -18.18 -8.48
C ASP A 20 -23.22 -17.19 -7.29
N ALA A 21 -24.03 -16.17 -7.40
CA ALA A 21 -24.35 -15.24 -6.31
C ALA A 21 -25.60 -14.43 -6.66
N ASP A 22 -26.44 -14.18 -5.67
CA ASP A 22 -27.60 -13.30 -5.83
C ASP A 22 -27.19 -11.84 -5.97
N TYR A 23 -26.19 -11.40 -5.21
CA TYR A 23 -25.71 -10.03 -5.15
C TYR A 23 -24.20 -9.99 -5.13
N VAL A 24 -23.63 -9.04 -5.87
CA VAL A 24 -22.18 -8.86 -5.97
C VAL A 24 -21.80 -7.42 -5.61
N PHE A 25 -20.81 -7.28 -4.75
CA PHE A 25 -20.12 -6.01 -4.48
C PHE A 25 -18.70 -6.15 -5.00
N MET A 26 -18.32 -5.31 -5.97
CA MET A 26 -17.02 -5.44 -6.63
C MET A 26 -16.32 -4.10 -6.78
N GLU A 27 -14.98 -4.16 -6.79
CA GLU A 27 -14.13 -3.02 -7.08
C GLU A 27 -14.33 -2.48 -8.49
N SER A 28 -13.90 -1.25 -8.70
CA SER A 28 -13.81 -0.62 -10.01
C SER A 28 -12.60 0.29 -10.15
N THR A 29 -11.54 0.05 -9.39
CA THR A 29 -10.33 0.89 -9.35
C THR A 29 -9.80 1.24 -10.75
N TYR A 30 -9.85 0.31 -11.68
CA TYR A 30 -9.48 0.48 -13.09
C TYR A 30 -10.63 0.10 -14.04
N GLY A 31 -11.87 0.34 -13.65
CA GLY A 31 -13.06 0.00 -14.45
C GLY A 31 -13.16 0.74 -15.80
N ASP A 32 -12.40 1.79 -15.99
CA ASP A 32 -12.35 2.63 -17.19
C ASP A 32 -11.19 2.33 -18.14
N ARG A 33 -10.20 1.53 -17.72
CA ARG A 33 -8.95 1.35 -18.46
C ARG A 33 -8.30 -0.01 -18.27
N SER A 34 -7.46 -0.38 -19.24
CA SER A 34 -6.57 -1.55 -19.23
C SER A 34 -5.18 -1.20 -18.67
N HIS A 35 -4.51 -2.18 -18.07
CA HIS A 35 -3.10 -2.02 -17.64
C HIS A 35 -2.12 -2.08 -18.83
N GLY A 36 -2.58 -2.50 -20.00
CA GLY A 36 -1.71 -2.76 -21.14
C GLY A 36 -0.87 -4.05 -20.98
N PRO A 37 0.09 -4.27 -21.88
CA PRO A 37 0.95 -5.44 -21.82
C PRO A 37 1.83 -5.40 -20.55
N ARG A 38 2.02 -6.57 -19.94
CA ARG A 38 2.81 -6.71 -18.72
C ARG A 38 4.28 -6.40 -19.00
N PRO A 39 4.89 -5.45 -18.27
CA PRO A 39 6.31 -5.14 -18.44
C PRO A 39 7.24 -6.28 -17.98
N ASP A 40 8.47 -6.29 -18.49
CA ASP A 40 9.56 -7.10 -17.93
C ASP A 40 10.08 -6.48 -16.62
N TYR A 41 9.39 -6.76 -15.52
CA TYR A 41 9.72 -6.20 -14.20
C TYR A 41 11.13 -6.57 -13.72
N VAL A 42 11.57 -7.80 -13.97
CA VAL A 42 12.89 -8.27 -13.58
C VAL A 42 13.97 -7.52 -14.36
N GLY A 43 13.82 -7.42 -15.68
CA GLY A 43 14.76 -6.69 -16.53
C GLY A 43 14.75 -5.18 -16.26
N GLU A 44 13.59 -4.56 -16.03
CA GLU A 44 13.52 -3.12 -15.72
C GLU A 44 14.14 -2.81 -14.35
N LEU A 45 13.80 -3.60 -13.33
CA LEU A 45 14.36 -3.45 -11.99
C LEU A 45 15.87 -3.67 -11.99
N SER A 46 16.36 -4.71 -12.69
CA SER A 46 17.81 -4.98 -12.78
C SER A 46 18.57 -3.81 -13.42
N ARG A 47 18.04 -3.19 -14.46
CA ARG A 47 18.63 -2.00 -15.10
C ARG A 47 18.67 -0.79 -14.17
N ILE A 48 17.63 -0.59 -13.36
CA ILE A 48 17.59 0.48 -12.36
C ILE A 48 18.62 0.23 -11.26
N LEU A 49 18.69 -1.00 -10.74
CA LEU A 49 19.68 -1.40 -9.74
C LEU A 49 21.10 -1.21 -10.25
N GLN A 50 21.42 -1.74 -11.45
CA GLN A 50 22.75 -1.65 -12.05
C GLN A 50 23.23 -0.21 -12.16
N ARG A 51 22.45 0.66 -12.87
CA ARG A 51 22.88 2.05 -13.09
C ARG A 51 22.99 2.86 -11.79
N THR A 52 22.16 2.55 -10.78
CA THR A 52 22.23 3.25 -9.49
C THR A 52 23.46 2.80 -8.69
N PHE A 53 23.74 1.53 -8.67
CA PHE A 53 24.91 1.00 -7.97
C PHE A 53 26.23 1.40 -8.66
N ASP A 54 26.25 1.48 -10.00
CA ASP A 54 27.41 1.98 -10.75
C ASP A 54 27.75 3.44 -10.40
N ARG A 55 26.75 4.24 -9.99
CA ARG A 55 26.93 5.59 -9.45
C ARG A 55 27.31 5.61 -7.96
N GLY A 56 27.31 4.47 -7.29
CA GLY A 56 27.57 4.36 -5.85
C GLY A 56 26.37 4.75 -4.97
N GLY A 57 25.16 4.77 -5.53
CA GLY A 57 23.93 5.19 -4.87
C GLY A 57 23.10 4.05 -4.31
N ASN A 58 22.08 4.42 -3.52
CA ASN A 58 21.06 3.52 -3.00
C ASN A 58 19.81 3.55 -3.89
N VAL A 59 19.11 2.40 -4.01
CA VAL A 59 17.74 2.36 -4.52
C VAL A 59 16.80 2.32 -3.35
N VAL A 60 16.02 3.38 -3.16
CA VAL A 60 15.01 3.50 -2.08
C VAL A 60 13.63 3.27 -2.69
N ILE A 61 12.90 2.30 -2.17
CA ILE A 61 11.61 1.85 -2.70
C ILE A 61 10.51 2.07 -1.66
N PRO A 62 9.71 3.14 -1.78
CA PRO A 62 8.47 3.27 -1.04
C PRO A 62 7.52 2.14 -1.42
N SER A 63 7.09 1.32 -0.45
CA SER A 63 6.28 0.14 -0.73
C SER A 63 5.18 -0.07 0.30
N PHE A 64 4.05 -0.65 -0.14
CA PHE A 64 3.07 -1.18 0.78
C PHE A 64 3.64 -2.40 1.49
N ALA A 65 3.32 -2.53 2.78
CA ALA A 65 3.86 -3.59 3.63
C ALA A 65 3.39 -4.99 3.21
N VAL A 66 2.17 -5.09 2.67
CA VAL A 66 1.54 -6.35 2.24
C VAL A 66 1.44 -6.38 0.72
N GLY A 67 1.75 -7.51 0.13
CA GLY A 67 1.71 -7.79 -1.30
C GLY A 67 2.92 -7.21 -2.04
N ARG A 68 2.97 -5.90 -2.23
CA ARG A 68 4.00 -5.22 -3.03
C ARG A 68 5.43 -5.46 -2.55
N THR A 69 5.67 -5.45 -1.25
CA THR A 69 7.00 -5.75 -0.70
C THR A 69 7.42 -7.17 -1.05
N GLN A 70 6.54 -8.16 -0.93
CA GLN A 70 6.83 -9.55 -1.22
C GLN A 70 7.09 -9.80 -2.72
N GLU A 71 6.33 -9.16 -3.59
CA GLU A 71 6.58 -9.20 -5.05
C GLU A 71 7.96 -8.62 -5.42
N LEU A 72 8.35 -7.51 -4.81
CA LEU A 72 9.69 -6.94 -5.01
C LEU A 72 10.79 -7.90 -4.55
N LEU A 73 10.61 -8.58 -3.42
CA LEU A 73 11.55 -9.59 -2.95
C LEU A 73 11.67 -10.76 -3.94
N TYR A 74 10.54 -11.20 -4.50
CA TYR A 74 10.52 -12.23 -5.53
C TYR A 74 11.34 -11.81 -6.77
N PHE A 75 11.09 -10.61 -7.30
CA PHE A 75 11.86 -10.10 -8.44
C PHE A 75 13.35 -9.92 -8.14
N ILE A 76 13.71 -9.41 -6.96
CA ILE A 76 15.10 -9.25 -6.56
C ILE A 76 15.80 -10.61 -6.39
N ARG A 77 15.05 -11.61 -5.89
CA ARG A 77 15.57 -12.98 -5.82
C ARG A 77 15.91 -13.50 -7.23
N GLU A 78 15.03 -13.34 -8.20
CA GLU A 78 15.30 -13.75 -9.60
C GLU A 78 16.49 -12.97 -10.18
N ILE A 79 16.56 -11.65 -9.97
CA ILE A 79 17.70 -10.83 -10.39
C ILE A 79 19.04 -11.37 -9.83
N LYS A 80 19.07 -11.74 -8.55
CA LYS A 80 20.27 -12.28 -7.91
C LYS A 80 20.60 -13.69 -8.39
N LYS A 81 19.59 -14.55 -8.57
CA LYS A 81 19.74 -15.91 -9.08
C LYS A 81 20.31 -15.92 -10.50
N GLU A 82 19.81 -15.05 -11.36
CA GLU A 82 20.25 -14.92 -12.75
C GLU A 82 21.53 -14.07 -12.91
N GLY A 83 22.01 -13.42 -11.83
CA GLY A 83 23.20 -12.57 -11.86
C GLY A 83 23.07 -11.34 -12.75
N LEU A 84 21.86 -10.78 -12.86
CA LEU A 84 21.55 -9.67 -13.78
C LEU A 84 22.18 -8.33 -13.38
N VAL A 85 22.62 -8.19 -12.14
CA VAL A 85 23.38 -7.03 -11.65
C VAL A 85 24.83 -7.46 -11.46
N THR A 86 25.72 -6.87 -12.27
CA THR A 86 27.15 -7.25 -12.35
C THR A 86 28.02 -6.24 -11.62
N GLY A 87 29.20 -6.69 -11.12
CA GLY A 87 30.18 -5.81 -10.45
C GLY A 87 29.84 -5.43 -9.01
N HIS A 88 28.65 -5.72 -8.51
CA HIS A 88 28.21 -5.36 -7.16
C HIS A 88 28.00 -6.56 -6.23
N GLY A 89 28.36 -7.76 -6.67
CA GLY A 89 28.34 -8.99 -5.89
C GLY A 89 26.97 -9.26 -5.25
N ASN A 90 27.00 -9.63 -3.96
CA ASN A 90 25.78 -9.88 -3.21
C ASN A 90 25.30 -8.61 -2.50
N PHE A 91 24.83 -7.61 -3.28
CA PHE A 91 24.35 -6.33 -2.74
C PHE A 91 23.28 -6.51 -1.64
N PRO A 92 23.32 -5.68 -0.56
CA PRO A 92 22.35 -5.75 0.53
C PRO A 92 20.97 -5.27 0.09
N VAL A 93 19.94 -5.92 0.62
CA VAL A 93 18.52 -5.53 0.48
C VAL A 93 17.91 -5.47 1.86
N TYR A 94 17.37 -4.33 2.24
CA TYR A 94 16.77 -4.12 3.54
C TYR A 94 15.25 -4.00 3.45
N ILE A 95 14.53 -4.75 4.30
CA ILE A 95 13.14 -4.48 4.64
C ILE A 95 13.16 -3.65 5.93
N ASP A 96 12.91 -2.35 5.81
CA ASP A 96 12.86 -1.44 6.96
C ASP A 96 11.44 -0.96 7.26
N SER A 97 10.61 -1.92 7.65
CA SER A 97 9.22 -1.70 8.08
C SER A 97 8.77 -2.86 8.95
N PRO A 98 8.48 -2.64 10.25
CA PRO A 98 8.00 -3.71 11.12
C PRO A 98 6.77 -4.43 10.57
N LEU A 99 5.82 -3.68 9.98
CA LEU A 99 4.62 -4.27 9.37
C LEU A 99 4.96 -5.13 8.15
N ALA A 100 5.90 -4.70 7.30
CA ALA A 100 6.32 -5.48 6.14
C ALA A 100 7.07 -6.76 6.54
N ILE A 101 7.85 -6.71 7.61
CA ILE A 101 8.53 -7.89 8.18
C ILE A 101 7.51 -8.92 8.64
N GLU A 102 6.49 -8.49 9.41
CA GLU A 102 5.42 -9.39 9.87
C GLU A 102 4.60 -9.94 8.70
N ALA A 103 4.24 -9.12 7.72
CA ALA A 103 3.56 -9.58 6.51
C ALA A 103 4.40 -10.63 5.76
N THR A 104 5.71 -10.40 5.61
CA THR A 104 6.63 -11.36 4.97
C THR A 104 6.69 -12.68 5.74
N ARG A 105 6.63 -12.65 7.08
CA ARG A 105 6.56 -13.86 7.89
C ARG A 105 5.26 -14.64 7.65
N ILE A 106 4.12 -13.93 7.60
CA ILE A 106 2.82 -14.55 7.31
C ILE A 106 2.82 -15.23 5.93
N PHE A 107 3.44 -14.62 4.92
CA PHE A 107 3.59 -15.25 3.59
C PHE A 107 4.31 -16.60 3.67
N LYS A 108 5.32 -16.76 4.52
CA LYS A 108 6.03 -18.03 4.71
C LYS A 108 5.18 -19.13 5.38
N ASP A 109 4.27 -18.71 6.25
CA ASP A 109 3.39 -19.59 7.02
C ASP A 109 2.04 -19.83 6.31
N THR A 110 1.84 -19.24 5.11
CA THR A 110 0.59 -19.36 4.35
C THR A 110 0.48 -20.73 3.69
N ASP A 111 -0.77 -21.25 3.62
CA ASP A 111 -1.09 -22.50 2.95
C ASP A 111 -0.61 -22.47 1.49
N PRO A 112 0.16 -23.47 1.03
CA PRO A 112 0.62 -23.59 -0.35
C PRO A 112 -0.48 -23.48 -1.41
N ASP A 113 -1.72 -23.81 -1.09
CA ASP A 113 -2.86 -23.67 -2.00
C ASP A 113 -3.22 -22.21 -2.32
N CYS A 114 -2.69 -21.24 -1.59
CA CYS A 114 -2.83 -19.83 -1.88
C CYS A 114 -1.82 -19.31 -2.91
N PHE A 115 -0.79 -20.11 -3.25
CA PHE A 115 0.29 -19.69 -4.13
C PHE A 115 0.05 -20.13 -5.59
N ASP A 116 0.70 -19.41 -6.50
CA ASP A 116 0.78 -19.74 -7.92
C ASP A 116 1.59 -21.05 -8.15
N GLU A 117 1.57 -21.56 -9.38
CA GLU A 117 2.25 -22.81 -9.72
C GLU A 117 3.78 -22.71 -9.59
N ASP A 118 4.35 -21.57 -10.00
CA ASP A 118 5.79 -21.34 -9.95
C ASP A 118 6.29 -21.28 -8.50
N THR A 119 5.58 -20.59 -7.63
CA THR A 119 5.89 -20.53 -6.19
C THR A 119 5.76 -21.90 -5.53
N ARG A 120 4.71 -22.66 -5.84
CA ARG A 120 4.57 -24.04 -5.32
C ARG A 120 5.70 -24.94 -5.79
N ALA A 121 6.12 -24.80 -7.05
CA ALA A 121 7.25 -25.57 -7.58
C ALA A 121 8.57 -25.23 -6.86
N LEU A 122 8.81 -23.97 -6.51
CA LEU A 122 9.95 -23.56 -5.69
C LEU A 122 9.88 -24.15 -4.27
N LEU A 123 8.73 -24.04 -3.61
CA LEU A 123 8.53 -24.56 -2.27
C LEU A 123 8.72 -26.08 -2.23
N ALA A 124 8.26 -26.82 -3.25
CA ALA A 124 8.47 -28.27 -3.37
C ALA A 124 9.94 -28.66 -3.49
N GLN A 125 10.80 -27.75 -3.97
CA GLN A 125 12.25 -27.90 -4.03
C GLN A 125 12.96 -27.41 -2.75
N GLY A 126 12.21 -26.98 -1.72
CA GLY A 126 12.75 -26.41 -0.49
C GLY A 126 13.32 -24.99 -0.67
N ILE A 127 12.92 -24.30 -1.73
CA ILE A 127 13.37 -22.95 -2.05
C ILE A 127 12.32 -21.94 -1.58
N ASP A 128 12.70 -21.02 -0.67
CA ASP A 128 11.85 -19.91 -0.25
C ASP A 128 11.78 -18.87 -1.38
N PRO A 129 10.57 -18.52 -1.90
CA PRO A 129 10.41 -17.65 -3.07
C PRO A 129 10.80 -16.19 -2.80
N ILE A 130 10.88 -15.77 -1.54
CA ILE A 130 11.15 -14.38 -1.13
C ILE A 130 12.37 -14.24 -0.23
N GLN A 131 13.15 -15.31 -0.08
CA GLN A 131 14.40 -15.32 0.69
C GLN A 131 15.60 -15.50 -0.24
N PHE A 132 16.66 -14.73 -0.01
CA PHE A 132 17.89 -14.79 -0.79
C PHE A 132 19.08 -14.26 0.01
N PRO A 133 20.33 -14.60 -0.36
CA PRO A 133 21.53 -14.06 0.27
C PRO A 133 21.58 -12.53 0.18
N GLY A 134 21.88 -11.85 1.30
CA GLY A 134 21.93 -10.38 1.39
C GLY A 134 20.61 -9.71 1.73
N LEU A 135 19.50 -10.46 1.88
CA LEU A 135 18.26 -9.93 2.47
C LEU A 135 18.42 -9.73 3.97
N GLN A 136 18.12 -8.54 4.45
CA GLN A 136 18.19 -8.15 5.84
C GLN A 136 16.90 -7.46 6.29
N VAL A 137 16.55 -7.61 7.55
CA VAL A 137 15.40 -6.94 8.16
C VAL A 137 15.88 -6.00 9.25
N SER A 138 15.22 -4.85 9.37
CA SER A 138 15.48 -3.87 10.42
C SER A 138 14.26 -3.75 11.33
N VAL A 139 14.40 -4.18 12.57
CA VAL A 139 13.31 -4.16 13.56
C VAL A 139 13.35 -2.90 14.40
N THR A 140 14.53 -2.52 14.87
CA THR A 140 14.73 -1.39 15.78
C THR A 140 14.96 -0.07 15.03
N SER A 141 14.76 1.05 15.75
CA SER A 141 15.06 2.37 15.17
C SER A 141 16.57 2.62 14.98
N ASP A 142 17.41 1.97 15.79
CA ASP A 142 18.86 2.11 15.65
C ASP A 142 19.37 1.35 14.45
N GLU A 143 18.89 0.14 14.18
CA GLU A 143 19.17 -0.59 12.93
C GLU A 143 18.77 0.24 11.71
N SER A 144 17.57 0.85 11.75
CA SER A 144 17.09 1.72 10.66
C SER A 144 18.02 2.93 10.41
N ARG A 145 18.58 3.53 11.48
CA ARG A 145 19.56 4.62 11.35
C ARG A 145 20.85 4.15 10.71
N MET A 146 21.33 2.96 11.09
CA MET A 146 22.57 2.39 10.56
C MET A 146 22.50 2.14 9.05
N ILE A 147 21.32 1.80 8.51
CA ILE A 147 21.11 1.65 7.05
C ILE A 147 21.50 2.93 6.30
N ASN A 148 21.10 4.10 6.83
CA ASN A 148 21.40 5.39 6.21
C ASN A 148 22.84 5.86 6.44
N ALA A 149 23.50 5.38 7.48
CA ALA A 149 24.89 5.72 7.81
C ALA A 149 25.88 4.92 6.92
N ASP A 150 25.52 3.71 6.53
CA ASP A 150 26.35 2.84 5.70
C ASP A 150 26.35 3.32 4.24
N ARG A 151 27.56 3.42 3.65
CA ARG A 151 27.81 3.93 2.29
C ARG A 151 27.78 2.87 1.19
N VAL A 152 27.71 1.59 1.54
CA VAL A 152 27.63 0.50 0.56
C VAL A 152 26.31 0.65 -0.22
N PRO A 153 26.34 0.63 -1.56
CA PRO A 153 25.12 0.64 -2.38
C PRO A 153 24.18 -0.50 -2.01
N LYS A 154 22.91 -0.19 -1.82
CA LYS A 154 21.88 -1.13 -1.33
C LYS A 154 20.49 -0.82 -1.84
N VAL A 155 19.60 -1.79 -1.70
CA VAL A 155 18.16 -1.60 -1.85
C VAL A 155 17.55 -1.39 -0.47
N ILE A 156 16.68 -0.39 -0.32
CA ILE A 156 15.92 -0.10 0.90
C ILE A 156 14.43 -0.12 0.57
N ILE A 157 13.72 -1.12 1.06
CA ILE A 157 12.26 -1.25 0.90
C ILE A 157 11.61 -0.85 2.22
N SER A 158 10.77 0.19 2.19
CA SER A 158 10.18 0.72 3.43
C SER A 158 8.76 1.26 3.20
N ALA A 159 7.88 1.05 4.18
CA ALA A 159 6.53 1.61 4.17
C ALA A 159 6.53 3.06 4.74
N SER A 160 5.61 3.92 4.28
CA SER A 160 4.45 3.68 3.43
C SER A 160 4.75 3.86 1.94
N GLY A 161 3.94 3.21 1.09
CA GLY A 161 4.10 3.27 -0.37
C GLY A 161 3.86 4.66 -0.99
N MET A 162 3.14 5.56 -0.30
CA MET A 162 2.88 6.94 -0.75
C MET A 162 3.71 7.99 0.02
N CYS A 163 4.67 7.58 0.83
CA CYS A 163 5.61 8.42 1.58
C CYS A 163 5.00 9.33 2.66
N GLU A 164 3.73 9.10 3.05
CA GLU A 164 3.03 9.95 4.03
C GLU A 164 3.44 9.67 5.47
N ALA A 165 3.85 8.45 5.78
CA ALA A 165 4.21 8.01 7.14
C ALA A 165 5.32 6.96 7.09
N GLY A 166 5.80 6.56 8.28
CA GLY A 166 6.74 5.47 8.44
C GLY A 166 8.21 5.84 8.20
N ARG A 167 9.05 4.80 8.24
CA ARG A 167 10.50 4.93 8.15
C ARG A 167 10.97 5.39 6.78
N ILE A 168 10.20 5.17 5.74
CA ILE A 168 10.48 5.66 4.38
C ILE A 168 10.82 7.15 4.36
N ARG A 169 10.14 7.97 5.18
CA ARG A 169 10.39 9.41 5.24
C ARG A 169 11.80 9.75 5.74
N HIS A 170 12.36 8.93 6.63
CA HIS A 170 13.75 9.07 7.07
C HIS A 170 14.71 8.69 5.94
N HIS A 171 14.44 7.57 5.24
CA HIS A 171 15.26 7.18 4.08
C HIS A 171 15.22 8.24 2.97
N LEU A 172 14.06 8.82 2.69
CA LEU A 172 13.94 9.93 1.73
C LEU A 172 14.77 11.13 2.16
N LYS A 173 14.72 11.53 3.44
CA LYS A 173 15.53 12.64 3.97
C LYS A 173 17.04 12.43 3.72
N HIS A 174 17.51 11.20 3.82
CA HIS A 174 18.94 10.86 3.67
C HIS A 174 19.38 10.59 2.23
N ASN A 175 18.45 10.33 1.30
CA ASN A 175 18.78 9.92 -0.06
C ASN A 175 18.30 10.88 -1.16
N LEU A 176 17.27 11.72 -0.93
CA LEU A 176 16.74 12.62 -1.96
C LEU A 176 17.74 13.66 -2.48
N TRP A 177 18.62 14.17 -1.62
CA TRP A 177 19.64 15.19 -2.00
C TRP A 177 20.88 14.58 -2.66
N ARG A 178 20.96 13.26 -2.76
CA ARG A 178 22.10 12.53 -3.30
C ARG A 178 21.86 12.16 -4.76
N PRO A 179 22.57 12.77 -5.73
CA PRO A 179 22.33 12.54 -7.17
C PRO A 179 22.67 11.11 -7.62
N GLU A 180 23.50 10.39 -6.88
CA GLU A 180 23.81 8.99 -7.14
C GLU A 180 22.67 8.04 -6.77
N CYS A 181 21.72 8.45 -5.90
CA CYS A 181 20.63 7.61 -5.44
C CYS A 181 19.44 7.63 -6.42
N THR A 182 18.59 6.59 -6.32
CA THR A 182 17.32 6.49 -7.04
C THR A 182 16.19 6.24 -6.05
N ILE A 183 15.10 6.99 -6.18
CA ILE A 183 13.82 6.69 -5.52
C ILE A 183 12.93 6.01 -6.55
N LEU A 184 12.57 4.76 -6.29
CA LEU A 184 11.80 3.94 -7.22
C LEU A 184 10.38 3.73 -6.70
N PHE A 185 9.41 4.35 -7.36
CA PHE A 185 8.00 4.13 -7.08
C PHE A 185 7.47 2.90 -7.83
N VAL A 186 6.77 2.03 -7.12
CA VAL A 186 6.29 0.73 -7.61
C VAL A 186 4.77 0.58 -7.50
N GLY A 187 4.05 1.69 -7.37
CA GLY A 187 2.60 1.70 -7.24
C GLY A 187 2.02 3.08 -7.46
N TYR A 188 0.69 3.13 -7.52
CA TYR A 188 -0.06 4.38 -7.65
C TYR A 188 0.27 5.37 -6.53
N GLN A 189 0.37 6.64 -6.91
CA GLN A 189 0.58 7.75 -5.97
C GLN A 189 -0.61 8.70 -6.04
N ALA A 190 -1.38 8.77 -4.95
CA ALA A 190 -2.57 9.60 -4.87
C ALA A 190 -2.22 11.09 -4.88
N VAL A 191 -3.06 11.90 -5.49
CA VAL A 191 -2.94 13.37 -5.48
C VAL A 191 -2.89 13.88 -4.04
N GLY A 192 -1.98 14.82 -3.75
CA GLY A 192 -1.76 15.39 -2.43
C GLY A 192 -0.78 14.61 -1.54
N THR A 193 -0.25 13.48 -1.99
CA THR A 193 0.79 12.74 -1.26
C THR A 193 2.20 13.21 -1.61
N LEU A 194 3.14 12.96 -0.69
CA LEU A 194 4.56 13.26 -0.95
C LEU A 194 5.10 12.45 -2.14
N GLY A 195 4.69 11.17 -2.25
CA GLY A 195 5.09 10.34 -3.39
C GLY A 195 4.63 10.93 -4.71
N ARG A 196 3.40 11.44 -4.78
CA ARG A 196 2.87 12.12 -5.96
C ARG A 196 3.65 13.40 -6.29
N THR A 197 3.94 14.20 -5.28
CA THR A 197 4.73 15.42 -5.41
C THR A 197 6.13 15.16 -6.01
N LEU A 198 6.77 14.06 -5.59
CA LEU A 198 8.07 13.65 -6.14
C LEU A 198 7.97 13.19 -7.60
N ILE A 199 6.95 12.39 -7.94
CA ILE A 199 6.71 11.93 -9.32
C ILE A 199 6.40 13.09 -10.25
N ASP A 200 5.67 14.10 -9.78
CA ASP A 200 5.33 15.30 -10.55
C ASP A 200 6.53 16.24 -10.77
N GLY A 201 7.74 15.88 -10.28
CA GLY A 201 8.99 16.56 -10.57
C GLY A 201 9.32 17.71 -9.60
N ALA A 202 8.91 17.61 -8.34
CA ALA A 202 9.28 18.58 -7.33
C ALA A 202 10.82 18.70 -7.19
N VAL A 203 11.34 19.90 -7.24
CA VAL A 203 12.79 20.18 -7.07
C VAL A 203 13.22 20.21 -5.60
N ASN A 204 12.27 20.39 -4.68
CA ASN A 204 12.47 20.26 -3.24
C ASN A 204 11.19 19.85 -2.54
N VAL A 205 11.32 19.24 -1.37
CA VAL A 205 10.19 18.80 -0.53
C VAL A 205 10.47 19.09 0.95
N LYS A 206 9.41 19.18 1.77
CA LYS A 206 9.54 19.35 3.22
C LYS A 206 9.45 18.01 3.94
N LEU A 207 10.51 17.63 4.65
CA LEU A 207 10.57 16.46 5.51
C LEU A 207 11.00 16.85 6.92
N PHE A 208 10.19 16.48 7.92
CA PHE A 208 10.45 16.79 9.35
C PHE A 208 10.73 18.29 9.64
N GLY A 209 10.13 19.18 8.84
CA GLY A 209 10.29 20.62 8.98
C GLY A 209 11.50 21.23 8.23
N GLU A 210 12.34 20.39 7.62
CA GLU A 210 13.47 20.79 6.80
C GLU A 210 13.11 20.74 5.31
N THR A 211 13.66 21.66 4.52
CA THR A 211 13.56 21.60 3.05
C THR A 211 14.70 20.75 2.53
N ILE A 212 14.37 19.73 1.75
CA ILE A 212 15.32 18.78 1.15
C ILE A 212 15.25 18.95 -0.36
N ASP A 213 16.39 19.19 -1.00
CA ASP A 213 16.50 19.25 -2.45
C ASP A 213 16.34 17.85 -3.04
N VAL A 214 15.66 17.76 -4.19
CA VAL A 214 15.48 16.51 -4.93
C VAL A 214 16.51 16.46 -6.05
N GLN A 215 17.63 15.78 -5.79
CA GLN A 215 18.71 15.54 -6.74
C GLN A 215 18.77 14.07 -7.16
N ALA A 216 18.21 13.17 -6.34
CA ALA A 216 18.10 11.75 -6.66
C ALA A 216 17.23 11.55 -7.90
N GLU A 217 17.56 10.51 -8.67
CA GLU A 217 16.73 10.07 -9.78
C GLU A 217 15.36 9.57 -9.27
N ILE A 218 14.27 10.08 -9.83
CA ILE A 218 12.92 9.62 -9.53
C ILE A 218 12.47 8.70 -10.66
N CYS A 219 12.24 7.43 -10.33
CA CYS A 219 11.81 6.40 -11.28
C CYS A 219 10.46 5.81 -10.89
N GLN A 220 9.75 5.30 -11.89
CA GLN A 220 8.52 4.54 -11.70
C GLN A 220 8.63 3.18 -12.40
N LEU A 221 8.24 2.12 -11.70
CA LEU A 221 8.01 0.81 -12.29
C LEU A 221 6.49 0.66 -12.44
N THR A 222 5.98 0.88 -13.64
CA THR A 222 4.54 0.91 -13.92
C THR A 222 3.96 -0.48 -14.15
N GLY A 223 2.64 -0.62 -14.07
CA GLY A 223 1.93 -1.88 -14.34
C GLY A 223 1.84 -2.84 -13.15
N LEU A 224 2.57 -2.60 -12.07
CA LEU A 224 2.44 -3.35 -10.82
C LEU A 224 1.20 -2.87 -10.05
N SER A 225 0.02 -3.31 -10.44
CA SER A 225 -1.22 -3.07 -9.68
C SER A 225 -1.72 -4.37 -9.04
N GLY A 226 -2.15 -4.29 -7.79
CA GLY A 226 -2.85 -5.39 -7.13
C GLY A 226 -4.32 -5.51 -7.55
N HIS A 227 -4.88 -4.47 -8.17
CA HIS A 227 -6.27 -4.44 -8.63
C HIS A 227 -6.39 -4.94 -10.06
N ALA A 228 -7.53 -5.59 -10.37
CA ALA A 228 -7.86 -5.97 -11.73
C ALA A 228 -8.05 -4.72 -12.61
N ASP A 229 -7.69 -4.84 -13.87
CA ASP A 229 -8.05 -3.86 -14.88
C ASP A 229 -9.47 -4.10 -15.42
N ARG A 230 -9.92 -3.25 -16.36
CA ARG A 230 -11.26 -3.34 -16.93
C ARG A 230 -11.58 -4.73 -17.50
N GLU A 231 -10.64 -5.32 -18.23
CA GLU A 231 -10.80 -6.63 -18.85
C GLU A 231 -10.87 -7.74 -17.78
N GLY A 232 -10.05 -7.67 -16.76
CA GLY A 232 -10.06 -8.61 -15.63
C GLY A 232 -11.36 -8.51 -14.82
N LEU A 233 -11.83 -7.30 -14.53
CA LEU A 233 -13.12 -7.06 -13.86
C LEU A 233 -14.29 -7.60 -14.66
N LEU A 234 -14.32 -7.34 -15.98
CA LEU A 234 -15.36 -7.85 -16.88
C LEU A 234 -15.32 -9.36 -17.01
N ALA A 235 -14.13 -9.96 -17.16
CA ALA A 235 -13.98 -11.41 -17.23
C ALA A 235 -14.51 -12.09 -15.96
N TRP A 236 -14.19 -11.52 -14.78
CA TRP A 236 -14.63 -12.06 -13.50
C TRP A 236 -16.15 -11.99 -13.34
N VAL A 237 -16.78 -10.85 -13.61
CA VAL A 237 -18.23 -10.68 -13.42
C VAL A 237 -19.06 -11.45 -14.47
N ASN A 238 -18.54 -11.63 -15.68
CA ASN A 238 -19.19 -12.42 -16.73
C ASN A 238 -19.17 -13.93 -16.47
N ALA A 239 -18.39 -14.39 -15.47
CA ALA A 239 -18.37 -15.80 -15.10
C ALA A 239 -19.60 -16.25 -14.28
N PHE A 240 -20.41 -15.31 -13.79
CA PHE A 240 -21.64 -15.65 -13.06
C PHE A 240 -22.72 -16.20 -14.00
N SER A 241 -23.29 -17.35 -13.65
CA SER A 241 -24.40 -17.97 -14.36
C SER A 241 -25.34 -18.69 -13.38
N PRO A 242 -26.59 -18.19 -13.18
CA PRO A 242 -27.16 -17.01 -13.81
C PRO A 242 -26.50 -15.69 -13.38
N LYS A 243 -26.79 -14.61 -14.12
CA LYS A 243 -26.33 -13.27 -13.72
C LYS A 243 -26.90 -12.90 -12.34
N PRO A 244 -26.12 -12.20 -11.51
CA PRO A 244 -26.58 -11.69 -10.21
C PRO A 244 -27.81 -10.79 -10.36
N LYS A 245 -28.70 -10.82 -9.36
CA LYS A 245 -29.88 -9.93 -9.30
C LYS A 245 -29.46 -8.46 -9.30
N ARG A 246 -28.31 -8.14 -8.70
CA ARG A 246 -27.69 -6.82 -8.76
C ARG A 246 -26.18 -6.87 -8.50
N VAL A 247 -25.46 -5.98 -9.20
CA VAL A 247 -24.04 -5.71 -8.99
C VAL A 247 -23.89 -4.30 -8.43
N PHE A 248 -23.28 -4.18 -7.27
CA PHE A 248 -22.90 -2.91 -6.66
C PHE A 248 -21.42 -2.64 -6.98
N VAL A 249 -21.17 -1.59 -7.74
CA VAL A 249 -19.84 -1.14 -8.10
C VAL A 249 -19.35 -0.18 -7.03
N ILE A 250 -18.24 -0.52 -6.40
CA ILE A 250 -17.67 0.21 -5.26
C ILE A 250 -16.14 0.29 -5.41
N HIS A 251 -15.46 1.00 -4.50
CA HIS A 251 -14.00 1.04 -4.43
C HIS A 251 -13.34 1.50 -5.75
N GLY A 252 -13.71 2.70 -6.16
CA GLY A 252 -13.15 3.40 -7.31
C GLY A 252 -13.30 4.91 -7.16
N GLU A 253 -12.79 5.66 -8.14
CA GLU A 253 -13.11 7.08 -8.26
C GLU A 253 -14.54 7.22 -8.78
N ASP A 254 -15.28 8.23 -8.31
CA ASP A 254 -16.69 8.46 -8.61
C ASP A 254 -17.01 8.36 -10.12
N GLU A 255 -16.20 8.95 -10.99
CA GLU A 255 -16.41 8.87 -12.43
C GLU A 255 -16.17 7.46 -12.97
N VAL A 256 -15.15 6.76 -12.45
CA VAL A 256 -14.80 5.39 -12.87
C VAL A 256 -15.87 4.39 -12.45
N GLU A 257 -16.39 4.51 -11.21
CA GLU A 257 -17.49 3.69 -10.70
C GLU A 257 -18.72 3.79 -11.59
N ASN A 258 -19.10 5.01 -11.97
CA ASN A 258 -20.27 5.26 -12.83
C ASN A 258 -20.06 4.73 -14.26
N ILE A 259 -18.87 4.94 -14.87
CA ILE A 259 -18.53 4.41 -16.18
C ILE A 259 -18.59 2.88 -16.17
N PHE A 260 -18.06 2.25 -15.12
CA PHE A 260 -18.05 0.80 -15.04
C PHE A 260 -19.45 0.22 -14.78
N ALA A 261 -20.26 0.84 -13.92
CA ALA A 261 -21.67 0.46 -13.72
C ALA A 261 -22.48 0.57 -15.00
N GLN A 262 -22.26 1.62 -15.80
CA GLN A 262 -22.87 1.77 -17.12
C GLN A 262 -22.43 0.64 -18.08
N THR A 263 -21.13 0.35 -18.13
CA THR A 263 -20.57 -0.75 -18.94
C THR A 263 -21.22 -2.09 -18.62
N LEU A 264 -21.41 -2.38 -17.32
CA LEU A 264 -22.10 -3.59 -16.87
C LEU A 264 -23.57 -3.61 -17.30
N THR A 265 -24.25 -2.45 -17.23
CA THR A 265 -25.64 -2.32 -17.65
C THR A 265 -25.79 -2.57 -19.15
N GLU A 266 -24.90 -2.05 -19.97
CA GLU A 266 -24.83 -2.31 -21.42
C GLU A 266 -24.62 -3.80 -21.74
N GLN A 267 -23.92 -4.53 -20.87
CA GLN A 267 -23.76 -5.99 -20.94
C GLN A 267 -24.93 -6.78 -20.35
N GLY A 268 -26.00 -6.11 -19.91
CA GLY A 268 -27.23 -6.72 -19.42
C GLY A 268 -27.18 -7.16 -17.97
N PHE A 269 -26.32 -6.57 -17.15
CA PHE A 269 -26.38 -6.67 -15.69
C PHE A 269 -27.29 -5.57 -15.12
N THR A 270 -27.89 -5.84 -13.96
CA THR A 270 -28.50 -4.79 -13.15
C THR A 270 -27.40 -4.23 -12.24
N ALA A 271 -26.76 -3.14 -12.63
CA ALA A 271 -25.63 -2.56 -11.91
C ALA A 271 -25.92 -1.14 -11.40
N CYS A 272 -25.30 -0.74 -10.30
CA CYS A 272 -25.30 0.63 -9.80
C CYS A 272 -23.98 0.92 -9.05
N ALA A 273 -23.62 2.21 -8.99
CA ALA A 273 -22.54 2.76 -8.19
C ALA A 273 -23.16 3.55 -7.03
N PRO A 274 -23.29 2.97 -5.83
CA PRO A 274 -23.96 3.62 -4.70
C PRO A 274 -23.11 4.76 -4.12
N TYR A 275 -23.75 5.88 -3.80
CA TYR A 275 -23.09 6.99 -3.12
C TYR A 275 -23.04 6.81 -1.61
N ASN A 276 -22.22 7.62 -0.96
CA ASN A 276 -22.06 7.58 0.49
C ASN A 276 -23.38 7.85 1.22
N GLY A 277 -23.72 6.96 2.15
CA GLY A 277 -24.96 7.03 2.93
C GLY A 277 -26.17 6.35 2.29
N GLU A 278 -26.04 5.77 1.08
CA GLU A 278 -27.11 4.95 0.52
C GLU A 278 -27.43 3.75 1.39
N GLN A 279 -28.73 3.46 1.51
CA GLN A 279 -29.23 2.28 2.22
C GLN A 279 -30.08 1.42 1.29
N TRP A 280 -29.78 0.13 1.26
CA TRP A 280 -30.45 -0.85 0.41
C TRP A 280 -31.03 -1.98 1.24
N ALA A 281 -32.31 -2.30 1.02
CA ALA A 281 -32.89 -3.54 1.47
C ALA A 281 -32.60 -4.62 0.42
N ILE A 282 -31.89 -5.67 0.83
CA ILE A 282 -31.50 -6.79 -0.03
C ILE A 282 -32.27 -8.02 0.41
N GLY A 283 -33.04 -8.63 -0.50
CA GLY A 283 -33.90 -9.78 -0.23
C GLY A 283 -33.92 -10.80 -1.36
N ALA A 284 -34.66 -11.88 -1.18
CA ALA A 284 -34.78 -12.95 -2.17
C ALA A 284 -35.35 -12.45 -3.51
N GLU A 285 -36.25 -11.48 -3.48
CA GLU A 285 -36.97 -10.96 -4.65
C GLU A 285 -36.22 -9.81 -5.37
N GLY A 286 -35.18 -9.24 -4.74
CA GLY A 286 -34.44 -8.13 -5.32
C GLY A 286 -33.82 -7.20 -4.27
N ALA A 287 -33.25 -6.10 -4.74
CA ALA A 287 -32.69 -5.03 -3.90
C ALA A 287 -33.43 -3.73 -4.19
N VAL A 288 -33.86 -3.04 -3.12
CA VAL A 288 -34.59 -1.76 -3.18
C VAL A 288 -33.78 -0.70 -2.41
N CYS A 289 -33.53 0.45 -3.06
CA CYS A 289 -32.94 1.59 -2.38
C CYS A 289 -33.97 2.20 -1.41
N LEU A 290 -33.65 2.22 -0.12
CA LEU A 290 -34.46 2.79 0.95
C LEU A 290 -34.13 4.26 1.19
N GLN A 291 -32.86 4.63 0.95
CA GLN A 291 -32.39 5.98 1.15
C GLN A 291 -31.32 6.26 0.08
N GLU A 292 -31.50 7.36 -0.62
CA GLU A 292 -30.51 7.85 -1.58
C GLU A 292 -29.27 8.40 -0.83
N GLY A 293 -28.10 8.17 -1.42
CA GLY A 293 -26.84 8.71 -0.95
C GLY A 293 -26.58 10.14 -1.41
N SER A 294 -25.53 10.71 -0.91
CA SER A 294 -25.05 12.01 -1.36
C SER A 294 -23.69 11.89 -2.00
N ARG A 295 -23.54 12.54 -3.15
CA ARG A 295 -22.23 12.70 -3.80
C ARG A 295 -21.38 13.63 -2.93
N VAL A 296 -20.54 13.04 -2.07
CA VAL A 296 -19.59 13.79 -1.27
C VAL A 296 -18.45 14.19 -2.21
N ARG A 297 -18.51 15.42 -2.76
CA ARG A 297 -17.31 16.00 -3.34
C ARG A 297 -16.34 16.22 -2.18
N LEU A 298 -15.24 15.47 -2.16
CA LEU A 298 -14.07 15.86 -1.38
C LEU A 298 -13.59 17.16 -2.01
N GLU A 299 -14.09 18.30 -1.50
CA GLU A 299 -13.44 19.56 -1.78
C GLU A 299 -12.01 19.42 -1.26
N HIS A 300 -11.05 19.28 -2.16
CA HIS A 300 -9.68 19.60 -1.86
C HIS A 300 -9.70 21.12 -1.54
N LYS A 301 -9.91 21.44 -0.25
CA LYS A 301 -9.47 22.74 0.22
C LYS A 301 -7.98 22.75 -0.05
N PRO A 302 -7.50 23.67 -0.92
CA PRO A 302 -6.07 23.94 -0.95
C PRO A 302 -5.70 24.17 0.51
N SER A 303 -4.64 23.56 0.97
CA SER A 303 -4.12 23.74 2.32
C SER A 303 -3.66 25.20 2.44
N GLU A 304 -4.63 26.11 2.55
CA GLU A 304 -4.38 27.39 3.19
C GLU A 304 -3.90 27.04 4.58
N GLY A 305 -2.65 27.39 4.86
CA GLY A 305 -1.92 27.13 6.08
C GLY A 305 -2.77 26.96 7.34
N ALA A 306 -3.36 25.76 7.51
CA ALA A 306 -3.90 25.38 8.78
C ALA A 306 -2.74 25.46 9.75
N SER A 307 -2.77 26.48 10.59
CA SER A 307 -1.69 26.85 11.47
C SER A 307 -1.21 25.57 12.16
N ARG A 308 0.11 25.40 12.23
CA ARG A 308 0.78 24.28 12.94
C ARG A 308 0.17 24.04 14.31
N ALA A 309 -0.38 25.07 14.93
CA ALA A 309 -1.13 25.06 16.19
C ALA A 309 -2.46 24.29 16.08
N ALA A 310 -3.26 24.42 15.02
CA ALA A 310 -4.53 23.71 14.87
C ALA A 310 -4.31 22.21 14.72
N THR A 311 -3.29 21.78 13.97
CA THR A 311 -2.95 20.35 13.80
C THR A 311 -2.43 19.72 15.09
N VAL A 312 -1.62 20.45 15.89
CA VAL A 312 -1.12 19.99 17.18
C VAL A 312 -2.25 19.90 18.19
N PHE A 313 -3.15 20.89 18.22
CA PHE A 313 -4.31 20.88 19.10
C PHE A 313 -5.27 19.72 18.77
N GLN A 314 -5.54 19.44 17.49
CA GLN A 314 -6.35 18.29 17.08
C GLN A 314 -5.72 16.95 17.49
N ARG A 315 -4.39 16.84 17.42
CA ARG A 315 -3.67 15.66 17.94
C ARG A 315 -3.83 15.51 19.44
N LEU A 316 -3.78 16.61 20.19
CA LEU A 316 -4.02 16.61 21.64
C LEU A 316 -5.45 16.18 21.97
N VAL A 317 -6.46 16.70 21.28
CA VAL A 317 -7.87 16.30 21.42
C VAL A 317 -8.06 14.81 21.11
N SER A 318 -7.41 14.31 20.07
CA SER A 318 -7.48 12.89 19.72
C SER A 318 -6.82 11.99 20.77
N ALA A 319 -5.72 12.44 21.36
CA ALA A 319 -5.07 11.75 22.48
C ALA A 319 -5.98 11.71 23.72
N GLY A 320 -6.66 12.82 24.04
CA GLY A 320 -7.65 12.89 25.12
C GLY A 320 -8.83 11.93 24.90
N LYS A 321 -9.38 11.87 23.70
CA LYS A 321 -10.45 10.90 23.35
C LYS A 321 -9.99 9.45 23.46
N ARG A 322 -8.74 9.17 23.12
CA ARG A 322 -8.15 7.84 23.32
C ARG A 322 -7.99 7.51 24.80
N LEU A 323 -7.54 8.46 25.61
CA LEU A 323 -7.42 8.30 27.06
C LEU A 323 -8.77 7.96 27.71
N LEU A 324 -9.85 8.67 27.37
CA LEU A 324 -11.20 8.37 27.84
C LEU A 324 -11.62 6.93 27.54
N ARG A 325 -11.40 6.45 26.31
CA ARG A 325 -11.69 5.05 25.94
C ARG A 325 -10.87 4.04 26.76
N VAL A 326 -9.61 4.38 27.07
CA VAL A 326 -8.75 3.52 27.91
C VAL A 326 -9.29 3.48 29.35
N ILE A 327 -9.80 4.59 29.89
CA ILE A 327 -10.42 4.66 31.22
C ILE A 327 -11.66 3.77 31.24
N GLU A 328 -12.56 3.94 30.27
CA GLU A 328 -13.79 3.13 30.13
C GLU A 328 -13.49 1.63 30.04
N HIS A 329 -12.46 1.26 29.25
CA HIS A 329 -12.06 -0.15 29.09
C HIS A 329 -11.46 -0.79 30.37
N ASN A 330 -11.01 0.02 31.31
CA ASN A 330 -10.47 -0.43 32.60
C ASN A 330 -11.51 -0.36 33.73
N GLU A 331 -12.78 -0.12 33.45
CA GLU A 331 -13.86 -0.20 34.43
C GLU A 331 -13.89 -1.61 35.06
N GLY A 332 -13.85 -1.68 36.38
CA GLY A 332 -13.78 -2.95 37.12
C GLY A 332 -12.36 -3.51 37.31
N GLY A 333 -11.33 -2.81 36.89
CA GLY A 333 -9.93 -3.17 37.15
C GLY A 333 -9.56 -3.12 38.64
N ALA A 334 -8.38 -3.66 39.01
CA ALA A 334 -7.91 -3.68 40.39
C ALA A 334 -7.73 -2.26 40.95
N ASN A 335 -8.32 -1.97 42.12
CA ASN A 335 -8.34 -0.63 42.74
C ASN A 335 -6.95 0.00 42.85
N LYS A 336 -5.91 -0.79 43.13
CA LYS A 336 -4.52 -0.29 43.22
C LYS A 336 -3.97 0.21 41.88
N ASP A 337 -4.31 -0.47 40.79
CA ASP A 337 -3.85 -0.09 39.44
C ASP A 337 -4.65 1.10 38.91
N LEU A 338 -5.94 1.15 39.21
CA LEU A 338 -6.80 2.29 38.87
C LEU A 338 -6.37 3.55 39.62
N ALA A 339 -6.03 3.45 40.92
CA ALA A 339 -5.52 4.57 41.71
C ALA A 339 -4.22 5.12 41.11
N LYS A 340 -3.25 4.24 40.79
CA LYS A 340 -1.98 4.64 40.16
C LYS A 340 -2.21 5.30 38.79
N PHE A 341 -3.14 4.81 38.01
CA PHE A 341 -3.49 5.40 36.70
C PHE A 341 -4.13 6.78 36.87
N ALA A 342 -5.04 6.94 37.84
CA ALA A 342 -5.64 8.22 38.17
C ALA A 342 -4.59 9.26 38.60
N ASP A 343 -3.62 8.87 39.47
CA ASP A 343 -2.54 9.74 39.87
C ASP A 343 -1.66 10.22 38.72
N GLN A 344 -1.40 9.36 37.74
CA GLN A 344 -0.65 9.72 36.54
C GLN A 344 -1.40 10.73 35.66
N ILE A 345 -2.72 10.57 35.51
CA ILE A 345 -3.58 11.51 34.75
C ILE A 345 -3.61 12.86 35.49
N ASN A 346 -3.83 12.86 36.80
CA ASN A 346 -3.87 14.09 37.62
C ASN A 346 -2.53 14.84 37.53
N ALA A 347 -1.41 14.15 37.70
CA ALA A 347 -0.08 14.76 37.55
C ALA A 347 0.15 15.36 36.14
N LEU A 348 -0.42 14.76 35.11
CA LEU A 348 -0.36 15.31 33.77
C LEU A 348 -1.23 16.57 33.64
N CYS A 349 -2.46 16.56 34.19
CA CYS A 349 -3.35 17.70 34.24
C CYS A 349 -2.71 18.88 34.98
N ASP A 350 -2.21 18.65 36.18
CA ASP A 350 -1.55 19.68 37.03
C ASP A 350 -0.37 20.34 36.33
N LYS A 351 0.37 19.57 35.52
CA LYS A 351 1.51 20.09 34.76
C LYS A 351 1.08 21.04 33.61
N TRP A 352 -0.11 20.85 33.04
CA TRP A 352 -0.54 21.54 31.83
C TRP A 352 -1.74 22.48 32.05
N ASP A 353 -2.38 22.44 33.22
CA ASP A 353 -3.43 23.36 33.64
C ASP A 353 -2.79 24.67 34.09
N ARG A 354 -2.72 25.67 33.17
CA ARG A 354 -2.11 26.99 33.40
C ARG A 354 -3.15 28.08 33.29
#